data_2485a53a0df8344296a67c5b40186318
#
_entry.id   2485a53a0df8344296a67c5b40186318
#
_cell.length_a   1.000
_cell.length_b   1.000
_cell.length_c   1.000
_cell.angle_alpha   90.00
_cell.angle_beta   90.00
_cell.angle_gamma   90.00
#
_symmetry.space_group_name_H-M   'P 1'
#
loop_
_entity.id
_entity.type
_entity.pdbx_description
1 polymer ?
#
loop_
_entity_poly.entity_id
_entity_poly.type
_entity_poly.pdbx_seq_one_letter_code
_entity_poly.pdbx_strand_id
1 'polypeptide(L)'
;MLLELTFNNYRLFKGTNAFSFLADKRTKTLMSNSYQLDNRNVLKTMAIYGSNNSGKSNICSLFKTIKKVTAGDVSFEMNRALFRDAPLTCVKITFNNEDDMGWFSYEFHYDSSSSRFVYEKMASIRYYESNNVQSKTIFEKDYEKKTLYILSGDRSAFLSFVSSKYPFLFAVEMDSPMFKELTKYKKALEDFSSSLIVVNMFNIPIEKTIESLKGSDENKKQFISSFVKNADISIQGFRYNEVSVLLKNNDAEISEKTLRDSKDMDMFHLFTKYGDIEVPSILFDSTGTKKVEAVAAYIYDAIKEKKTLIMDEMDNGLHYLITKSIVSTFNNLLNDGAQLLFTAHDLMLIGCKMLLRKDQICFIRRDMVEASVYCLKDAIVSEGGPRSGGDLLKRYNAGDFEKLPSPDFMDDLIRIKSERKKHEAKQI
;
A
#
# COMPACT_ATOMS: atom_id res chain seq x y z
N MET A 1 1.68 11.68 -6.72
CA MET A 1 2.26 11.52 -5.36
C MET A 1 1.17 11.66 -4.31
N LEU A 2 1.10 10.75 -3.33
CA LEU A 2 0.13 10.80 -2.22
C LEU A 2 0.65 11.69 -1.08
N LEU A 3 -0.23 12.51 -0.50
CA LEU A 3 0.12 13.40 0.60
C LEU A 3 -0.63 13.07 1.89
N GLU A 4 -1.93 12.91 1.80
CA GLU A 4 -2.77 12.63 2.95
C GLU A 4 -3.91 11.69 2.55
N LEU A 5 -4.27 10.82 3.46
CA LEU A 5 -5.46 9.99 3.42
C LEU A 5 -6.20 10.16 4.73
N THR A 6 -7.45 10.57 4.67
CA THR A 6 -8.39 10.56 5.81
C THR A 6 -9.56 9.66 5.46
N PHE A 7 -9.97 8.83 6.38
CA PHE A 7 -11.12 7.94 6.18
C PHE A 7 -11.87 7.70 7.48
N ASN A 8 -13.14 7.34 7.35
CA ASN A 8 -14.05 7.08 8.45
C ASN A 8 -14.98 5.92 8.10
N ASN A 9 -15.32 5.11 9.09
CA ASN A 9 -16.31 4.05 8.97
C ASN A 9 -15.98 3.02 7.86
N TYR A 10 -14.76 2.45 7.93
CA TYR A 10 -14.32 1.44 6.99
C TYR A 10 -13.85 0.17 7.72
N ARG A 11 -14.51 -0.95 7.52
CA ARG A 11 -14.22 -2.28 8.09
C ARG A 11 -14.05 -2.26 9.63
N LEU A 12 -12.83 -2.30 10.16
CA LEU A 12 -12.55 -2.23 11.60
C LEU A 12 -12.44 -0.79 12.12
N PHE A 13 -12.33 0.20 11.23
CA PHE A 13 -12.11 1.60 11.59
C PHE A 13 -13.43 2.34 11.70
N LYS A 14 -13.82 2.70 12.92
CA LYS A 14 -15.11 3.36 13.18
C LYS A 14 -15.06 4.88 13.12
N GLY A 15 -14.02 5.46 13.72
CA GLY A 15 -13.83 6.91 13.78
C GLY A 15 -13.02 7.46 12.61
N THR A 16 -12.71 8.74 12.66
CA THR A 16 -11.81 9.39 11.70
C THR A 16 -10.38 8.95 11.90
N ASN A 17 -9.78 8.43 10.86
CA ASN A 17 -8.40 7.96 10.82
C ASN A 17 -7.66 8.70 9.71
N ALA A 18 -6.38 8.99 9.91
CA ALA A 18 -5.59 9.73 8.94
C ALA A 18 -4.15 9.20 8.84
N PHE A 19 -3.61 9.24 7.62
CA PHE A 19 -2.20 9.10 7.31
C PHE A 19 -1.73 10.36 6.59
N SER A 20 -0.54 10.85 6.92
CA SER A 20 0.00 12.02 6.24
C SER A 20 1.46 11.82 5.90
N PHE A 21 1.79 11.89 4.64
CA PHE A 21 3.16 11.95 4.12
C PHE A 21 3.79 13.35 4.27
N LEU A 22 3.06 14.33 4.78
CA LEU A 22 3.66 15.62 5.09
C LEU A 22 4.61 15.47 6.28
N ALA A 23 5.88 15.81 6.05
CA ALA A 23 6.93 15.70 7.05
C ALA A 23 6.70 16.68 8.21
N ASP A 24 6.93 16.23 9.44
CA ASP A 24 6.88 17.10 10.61
C ASP A 24 8.07 18.08 10.60
N LYS A 25 7.78 19.39 10.59
CA LYS A 25 8.78 20.46 10.60
C LYS A 25 9.70 20.43 11.85
N ARG A 26 9.23 19.80 12.93
CA ARG A 26 10.01 19.64 14.18
C ARG A 26 11.09 18.57 14.05
N THR A 27 10.92 17.60 13.15
CA THR A 27 11.89 16.50 12.95
C THR A 27 12.99 16.94 12.00
N LYS A 28 14.20 17.17 12.54
CA LYS A 28 15.38 17.67 11.79
C LYS A 28 16.35 16.56 11.37
N THR A 29 16.09 15.30 11.76
CA THR A 29 16.94 14.14 11.42
C THR A 29 16.48 13.50 10.12
N LEU A 30 17.40 12.82 9.41
CA LEU A 30 17.11 12.05 8.20
C LEU A 30 16.32 12.85 7.14
N MET A 31 16.80 14.06 6.84
CA MET A 31 16.15 14.93 5.85
C MET A 31 16.10 14.32 4.46
N SER A 32 17.03 13.39 4.14
CA SER A 32 17.01 12.59 2.91
C SER A 32 15.75 11.74 2.71
N ASN A 33 15.03 11.43 3.80
CA ASN A 33 13.81 10.63 3.78
C ASN A 33 12.58 11.44 3.33
N SER A 34 12.78 12.68 2.90
CA SER A 34 11.71 13.54 2.38
C SER A 34 12.14 14.25 1.11
N TYR A 35 11.16 14.56 0.26
CA TYR A 35 11.29 15.49 -0.85
C TYR A 35 10.94 16.89 -0.41
N GLN A 36 11.60 17.89 -0.96
CA GLN A 36 11.10 19.25 -0.92
C GLN A 36 10.20 19.44 -2.15
N LEU A 37 8.93 19.69 -1.91
CA LEU A 37 7.94 19.95 -2.94
C LEU A 37 7.21 21.24 -2.60
N ASP A 38 7.38 22.26 -3.42
CA ASP A 38 6.96 23.64 -3.11
C ASP A 38 7.43 24.06 -1.69
N ASN A 39 6.49 24.48 -0.86
CA ASN A 39 6.72 24.92 0.52
C ASN A 39 6.56 23.80 1.56
N ARG A 40 6.57 22.53 1.13
CA ARG A 40 6.38 21.37 2.01
C ARG A 40 7.43 20.29 1.78
N ASN A 41 7.76 19.58 2.85
CA ASN A 41 8.54 18.36 2.76
C ASN A 41 7.56 17.17 2.79
N VAL A 42 7.71 16.27 1.81
CA VAL A 42 6.87 15.08 1.66
C VAL A 42 7.72 13.84 1.93
N LEU A 43 7.26 12.97 2.81
CA LEU A 43 7.96 11.74 3.20
C LEU A 43 8.03 10.76 2.02
N LYS A 44 9.18 10.11 1.87
CA LYS A 44 9.41 9.07 0.86
C LYS A 44 8.83 7.73 1.27
N THR A 45 8.84 7.43 2.56
CA THR A 45 8.32 6.16 3.07
C THR A 45 7.41 6.35 4.26
N MET A 46 6.49 5.40 4.47
CA MET A 46 5.64 5.28 5.65
C MET A 46 5.51 3.81 6.04
N ALA A 47 5.82 3.50 7.28
CA ALA A 47 5.73 2.18 7.88
C ALA A 47 4.51 2.08 8.79
N ILE A 48 3.70 1.05 8.60
CA ILE A 48 2.50 0.78 9.40
C ILE A 48 2.71 -0.53 10.16
N TYR A 49 2.76 -0.45 11.47
CA TYR A 49 2.90 -1.58 12.37
C TYR A 49 1.59 -1.87 13.10
N GLY A 50 1.51 -3.05 13.66
CA GLY A 50 0.39 -3.48 14.48
C GLY A 50 0.36 -4.99 14.63
N SER A 51 -0.30 -5.47 15.69
CA SER A 51 -0.46 -6.90 15.97
C SER A 51 -1.25 -7.61 14.85
N ASN A 52 -1.26 -8.94 14.91
CA ASN A 52 -2.10 -9.73 14.00
C ASN A 52 -3.56 -9.34 14.17
N ASN A 53 -4.29 -9.26 13.06
CA ASN A 53 -5.70 -8.85 13.02
C ASN A 53 -5.98 -7.42 13.54
N SER A 54 -4.96 -6.54 13.59
CA SER A 54 -5.17 -5.13 13.98
C SER A 54 -5.89 -4.31 12.91
N GLY A 55 -5.81 -4.72 11.64
CA GLY A 55 -6.43 -4.01 10.51
C GLY A 55 -5.43 -3.46 9.49
N LYS A 56 -4.14 -3.81 9.55
CA LYS A 56 -3.11 -3.37 8.57
C LYS A 56 -3.53 -3.63 7.12
N SER A 57 -3.93 -4.87 6.81
CA SER A 57 -4.37 -5.24 5.45
C SER A 57 -5.65 -4.53 5.01
N ASN A 58 -6.47 -4.04 5.95
CA ASN A 58 -7.64 -3.21 5.60
C ASN A 58 -7.21 -1.86 5.01
N ILE A 59 -6.08 -1.30 5.45
CA ILE A 59 -5.52 -0.08 4.86
C ILE A 59 -5.10 -0.33 3.40
N CYS A 60 -4.38 -1.42 3.14
CA CYS A 60 -3.99 -1.78 1.78
C CYS A 60 -5.21 -2.07 0.89
N SER A 61 -6.25 -2.69 1.45
CA SER A 61 -7.53 -2.88 0.75
C SER A 61 -8.23 -1.54 0.45
N LEU A 62 -8.17 -0.57 1.36
CA LEU A 62 -8.70 0.78 1.12
C LEU A 62 -7.98 1.46 -0.06
N PHE A 63 -6.66 1.33 -0.16
CA PHE A 63 -5.91 1.86 -1.30
C PHE A 63 -6.28 1.18 -2.62
N LYS A 64 -6.57 -0.15 -2.62
CA LYS A 64 -7.12 -0.82 -3.82
C LYS A 64 -8.47 -0.23 -4.23
N THR A 65 -9.33 0.05 -3.26
CA THR A 65 -10.63 0.71 -3.52
C THR A 65 -10.45 2.13 -4.02
N ILE A 66 -9.58 2.94 -3.39
CA ILE A 66 -9.26 4.30 -3.84
C ILE A 66 -8.75 4.29 -5.28
N LYS A 67 -7.83 3.38 -5.62
CA LYS A 67 -7.32 3.23 -6.98
C LYS A 67 -8.44 2.98 -7.99
N LYS A 68 -9.39 2.10 -7.67
CA LYS A 68 -10.54 1.83 -8.54
C LYS A 68 -11.47 3.03 -8.67
N VAL A 69 -11.85 3.66 -7.56
CA VAL A 69 -12.71 4.84 -7.55
C VAL A 69 -12.11 5.97 -8.39
N THR A 70 -10.81 6.24 -8.23
CA THR A 70 -10.12 7.30 -8.99
C THR A 70 -9.85 6.94 -10.46
N ALA A 71 -10.03 5.68 -10.85
CA ALA A 71 -10.06 5.23 -12.24
C ALA A 71 -11.48 5.18 -12.84
N GLY A 72 -12.53 5.45 -12.05
CA GLY A 72 -13.92 5.29 -12.48
C GLY A 72 -14.41 3.84 -12.51
N ASP A 73 -13.62 2.88 -12.02
CA ASP A 73 -14.01 1.48 -11.89
C ASP A 73 -14.87 1.30 -10.63
N VAL A 74 -16.09 0.81 -10.82
CA VAL A 74 -17.05 0.54 -9.72
C VAL A 74 -17.07 -0.92 -9.29
N SER A 75 -16.15 -1.75 -9.80
CA SER A 75 -15.99 -3.14 -9.41
C SER A 75 -15.22 -3.29 -8.10
N PHE A 76 -15.64 -2.60 -7.04
CA PHE A 76 -15.04 -2.65 -5.72
C PHE A 76 -16.06 -2.98 -4.64
N GLU A 77 -15.58 -3.48 -3.52
CA GLU A 77 -16.37 -3.64 -2.29
C GLU A 77 -15.95 -2.58 -1.28
N MET A 78 -16.89 -1.76 -0.85
CA MET A 78 -16.71 -0.80 0.22
C MET A 78 -17.52 -1.23 1.44
N ASN A 79 -16.86 -1.89 2.37
CA ASN A 79 -17.50 -2.38 3.57
C ASN A 79 -17.44 -1.31 4.68
N ARG A 80 -18.61 -0.90 5.19
CA ARG A 80 -18.72 -0.06 6.39
C ARG A 80 -18.11 -0.74 7.61
N ALA A 81 -17.87 0.01 8.68
CA ALA A 81 -17.37 -0.57 9.93
C ALA A 81 -18.39 -1.58 10.51
N LEU A 82 -17.88 -2.75 10.92
CA LEU A 82 -18.70 -3.91 11.34
C LEU A 82 -19.65 -3.60 12.50
N PHE A 83 -19.30 -2.63 13.35
CA PHE A 83 -20.00 -2.34 14.59
C PHE A 83 -20.69 -0.97 14.58
N ARG A 84 -20.96 -0.44 13.40
CA ARG A 84 -21.62 0.85 13.21
C ARG A 84 -22.82 0.70 12.29
N ASP A 85 -23.98 1.20 12.72
CA ASP A 85 -25.20 1.13 11.92
C ASP A 85 -25.21 2.13 10.75
N ALA A 86 -24.38 3.18 10.80
CA ALA A 86 -24.29 4.15 9.73
C ALA A 86 -23.71 3.54 8.45
N PRO A 87 -24.40 3.61 7.30
CA PRO A 87 -23.96 2.97 6.06
C PRO A 87 -22.82 3.70 5.34
N LEU A 88 -22.57 4.97 5.69
CA LEU A 88 -21.64 5.84 4.97
C LEU A 88 -20.19 5.58 5.35
N THR A 89 -19.37 5.28 4.35
CA THR A 89 -17.92 5.33 4.44
C THR A 89 -17.43 6.62 3.81
N CYS A 90 -16.67 7.42 4.55
CA CYS A 90 -16.10 8.69 4.07
C CYS A 90 -14.61 8.50 3.79
N VAL A 91 -14.14 8.96 2.63
CA VAL A 91 -12.73 8.91 2.23
C VAL A 91 -12.34 10.25 1.63
N LYS A 92 -11.20 10.79 2.08
CA LYS A 92 -10.59 11.98 1.51
C LYS A 92 -9.12 11.73 1.27
N ILE A 93 -8.68 11.97 0.05
CA ILE A 93 -7.28 11.90 -0.36
C ILE A 93 -6.80 13.29 -0.75
N THR A 94 -5.53 13.58 -0.43
CA THR A 94 -4.81 14.75 -0.92
C THR A 94 -3.61 14.25 -1.70
N PHE A 95 -3.43 14.73 -2.92
CA PHE A 95 -2.38 14.28 -3.82
C PHE A 95 -1.84 15.43 -4.67
N ASN A 96 -0.61 15.26 -5.17
CA ASN A 96 -0.01 16.15 -6.14
C ASN A 96 -0.03 15.46 -7.51
N ASN A 97 -0.36 16.22 -8.56
CA ASN A 97 -0.18 15.82 -9.95
C ASN A 97 1.06 16.52 -10.51
N GLU A 98 2.00 15.74 -11.07
CA GLU A 98 3.30 16.23 -11.54
C GLU A 98 3.18 17.14 -12.79
N ASP A 99 2.07 17.06 -13.54
CA ASP A 99 1.84 17.83 -14.78
C ASP A 99 1.41 19.29 -14.51
N ASP A 100 2.15 20.05 -13.68
CA ASP A 100 1.92 21.49 -13.39
C ASP A 100 0.56 21.89 -12.81
N MET A 101 -0.30 20.94 -12.48
CA MET A 101 -1.66 21.24 -11.99
C MET A 101 -1.73 21.47 -10.47
N GLY A 102 -0.64 21.18 -9.73
CA GLY A 102 -0.55 21.41 -8.30
C GLY A 102 -1.22 20.34 -7.43
N TRP A 103 -1.71 20.73 -6.28
CA TRP A 103 -2.23 19.84 -5.26
C TRP A 103 -3.74 19.78 -5.31
N PHE A 104 -4.30 18.58 -5.15
CA PHE A 104 -5.74 18.35 -5.14
C PHE A 104 -6.16 17.60 -3.90
N SER A 105 -7.38 17.88 -3.44
CA SER A 105 -8.11 16.98 -2.55
C SER A 105 -9.32 16.43 -3.27
N TYR A 106 -9.56 15.14 -3.11
CA TYR A 106 -10.78 14.47 -3.55
C TYR A 106 -11.40 13.75 -2.38
N GLU A 107 -12.65 14.05 -2.10
CA GLU A 107 -13.42 13.50 -1.01
C GLU A 107 -14.69 12.85 -1.57
N PHE A 108 -15.02 11.66 -1.09
CA PHE A 108 -16.28 11.01 -1.42
C PHE A 108 -16.85 10.28 -0.21
N HIS A 109 -18.19 10.25 -0.15
CA HIS A 109 -18.96 9.46 0.80
C HIS A 109 -19.75 8.43 0.03
N TYR A 110 -19.57 7.16 0.42
CA TYR A 110 -20.18 6.02 -0.23
C TYR A 110 -21.15 5.31 0.72
N ASP A 111 -22.38 5.13 0.28
CA ASP A 111 -23.39 4.36 0.99
C ASP A 111 -23.31 2.90 0.56
N SER A 112 -22.79 2.05 1.47
CA SER A 112 -22.64 0.62 1.21
C SER A 112 -23.96 -0.14 1.16
N SER A 113 -25.05 0.42 1.72
CA SER A 113 -26.38 -0.23 1.70
C SER A 113 -27.07 -0.08 0.37
N SER A 114 -26.91 1.07 -0.29
CA SER A 114 -27.48 1.37 -1.61
C SER A 114 -26.46 1.31 -2.75
N SER A 115 -25.19 1.01 -2.45
CA SER A 115 -24.08 0.93 -3.41
C SER A 115 -23.94 2.16 -4.29
N ARG A 116 -23.94 3.37 -3.67
CA ARG A 116 -23.89 4.65 -4.39
C ARG A 116 -23.02 5.70 -3.69
N PHE A 117 -22.52 6.64 -4.48
CA PHE A 117 -21.88 7.87 -4.00
C PHE A 117 -22.96 8.87 -3.61
N VAL A 118 -22.97 9.32 -2.36
CA VAL A 118 -23.95 10.28 -1.84
C VAL A 118 -23.38 11.70 -1.74
N TYR A 119 -22.09 11.83 -1.59
CA TYR A 119 -21.37 13.10 -1.57
C TYR A 119 -20.02 12.96 -2.26
N GLU A 120 -19.64 13.96 -3.04
CA GLU A 120 -18.32 14.06 -3.64
C GLU A 120 -17.88 15.52 -3.74
N LYS A 121 -16.60 15.75 -3.48
CA LYS A 121 -15.96 17.06 -3.61
C LYS A 121 -14.55 16.93 -4.12
N MET A 122 -14.20 17.76 -5.08
CA MET A 122 -12.82 17.96 -5.50
C MET A 122 -12.45 19.43 -5.36
N ALA A 123 -11.25 19.70 -4.85
CA ALA A 123 -10.72 21.04 -4.71
C ALA A 123 -9.24 21.09 -5.05
N SER A 124 -8.79 22.20 -5.65
CA SER A 124 -7.36 22.53 -5.74
C SER A 124 -6.89 23.11 -4.42
N ILE A 125 -5.68 22.75 -4.03
CA ILE A 125 -5.05 23.18 -2.78
C ILE A 125 -3.77 23.95 -3.09
N ARG A 126 -3.56 25.05 -2.40
CA ARG A 126 -2.31 25.80 -2.43
C ARG A 126 -1.77 25.97 -1.01
N TYR A 127 -0.54 25.52 -0.82
CA TYR A 127 0.18 25.68 0.44
C TYR A 127 1.07 26.93 0.39
N TYR A 128 0.97 27.78 1.41
CA TYR A 128 1.82 28.95 1.59
C TYR A 128 2.90 28.72 2.65
N GLU A 129 3.98 29.50 2.61
CA GLU A 129 5.07 29.43 3.61
C GLU A 129 4.58 29.68 5.04
N SER A 130 3.59 30.56 5.20
CA SER A 130 2.93 30.89 6.48
C SER A 130 2.11 29.77 7.11
N ASN A 131 2.19 28.52 6.59
CA ASN A 131 1.33 27.39 6.95
C ASN A 131 -0.16 27.57 6.57
N ASN A 132 -0.54 28.65 5.97
CA ASN A 132 -1.89 28.83 5.47
C ASN A 132 -2.13 27.88 4.28
N VAL A 133 -3.34 27.36 4.22
CA VAL A 133 -3.82 26.49 3.14
C VAL A 133 -5.01 27.17 2.49
N GLN A 134 -4.91 27.45 1.20
CA GLN A 134 -6.03 27.92 0.41
C GLN A 134 -6.61 26.75 -0.37
N SER A 135 -7.92 26.57 -0.31
CA SER A 135 -8.65 25.56 -1.07
C SER A 135 -9.68 26.25 -1.97
N LYS A 136 -9.68 25.86 -3.26
CA LYS A 136 -10.68 26.33 -4.23
C LYS A 136 -11.46 25.13 -4.75
N THR A 137 -12.76 25.09 -4.48
CA THR A 137 -13.64 24.01 -4.94
C THR A 137 -13.70 23.96 -6.46
N ILE A 138 -13.50 22.78 -7.03
CA ILE A 138 -13.64 22.46 -8.45
C ILE A 138 -15.06 21.98 -8.72
N PHE A 139 -15.51 21.00 -7.96
CA PHE A 139 -16.91 20.60 -7.92
C PHE A 139 -17.27 20.10 -6.51
N GLU A 140 -18.56 20.20 -6.20
CA GLU A 140 -19.15 19.63 -4.99
C GLU A 140 -20.55 19.13 -5.32
N LYS A 141 -20.78 17.84 -5.08
CA LYS A 141 -22.04 17.13 -5.33
C LYS A 141 -22.56 16.55 -4.02
N ASP A 142 -23.78 16.87 -3.67
CA ASP A 142 -24.46 16.37 -2.47
C ASP A 142 -25.88 15.92 -2.84
N TYR A 143 -26.13 14.61 -2.83
CA TYR A 143 -27.45 14.06 -3.14
C TYR A 143 -28.48 14.26 -2.03
N GLU A 144 -28.06 14.37 -0.78
CA GLU A 144 -28.97 14.61 0.36
C GLU A 144 -29.49 16.04 0.31
N LYS A 145 -28.60 17.01 0.10
CA LYS A 145 -28.96 18.43 -0.04
C LYS A 145 -29.49 18.80 -1.42
N LYS A 146 -29.41 17.85 -2.40
CA LYS A 146 -29.76 18.06 -3.80
C LYS A 146 -29.01 19.22 -4.44
N THR A 147 -27.71 19.34 -4.17
CA THR A 147 -26.86 20.41 -4.69
C THR A 147 -25.78 19.90 -5.59
N LEU A 148 -25.44 20.64 -6.65
CA LEU A 148 -24.32 20.41 -7.55
C LEU A 148 -23.69 21.76 -7.89
N TYR A 149 -22.45 21.96 -7.45
CA TYR A 149 -21.63 23.13 -7.79
C TYR A 149 -20.47 22.70 -8.67
N ILE A 150 -20.22 23.44 -9.75
CA ILE A 150 -19.10 23.21 -10.66
C ILE A 150 -18.36 24.53 -10.87
N LEU A 151 -17.10 24.57 -10.50
CA LEU A 151 -16.22 25.75 -10.48
C LEU A 151 -16.81 26.87 -9.60
N SER A 152 -17.54 27.80 -10.11
CA SER A 152 -18.23 28.86 -9.32
C SER A 152 -19.72 28.94 -9.61
N GLY A 153 -20.25 27.94 -10.34
CA GLY A 153 -21.64 27.92 -10.77
C GLY A 153 -22.49 26.87 -10.09
N ASP A 154 -23.70 27.24 -9.68
CA ASP A 154 -24.74 26.29 -9.27
C ASP A 154 -25.28 25.56 -10.49
N ARG A 155 -25.27 24.22 -10.42
CA ARG A 155 -25.77 23.30 -11.44
C ARG A 155 -26.75 22.28 -10.85
N SER A 156 -27.36 22.58 -9.71
CA SER A 156 -28.23 21.66 -8.96
C SER A 156 -29.38 21.10 -9.78
N ALA A 157 -29.91 21.86 -10.75
CA ALA A 157 -30.94 21.40 -11.67
C ALA A 157 -30.55 20.17 -12.50
N PHE A 158 -29.26 19.94 -12.70
CA PHE A 158 -28.75 18.79 -13.46
C PHE A 158 -28.43 17.57 -12.60
N LEU A 159 -28.55 17.66 -11.29
CA LEU A 159 -28.19 16.57 -10.37
C LEU A 159 -28.99 15.28 -10.65
N SER A 160 -30.25 15.41 -11.04
CA SER A 160 -31.13 14.28 -11.37
C SER A 160 -30.66 13.47 -12.59
N PHE A 161 -29.85 14.06 -13.46
CA PHE A 161 -29.30 13.41 -14.66
C PHE A 161 -27.92 12.78 -14.40
N VAL A 162 -27.32 13.02 -13.23
CA VAL A 162 -26.00 12.47 -12.87
C VAL A 162 -26.18 11.18 -12.09
N SER A 163 -25.63 10.09 -12.60
CA SER A 163 -25.66 8.80 -11.91
C SER A 163 -24.91 8.85 -10.58
N SER A 164 -25.54 8.35 -9.52
CA SER A 164 -24.88 8.17 -8.22
C SER A 164 -24.08 6.86 -8.11
N LYS A 165 -24.18 5.99 -9.10
CA LYS A 165 -23.49 4.70 -9.14
C LYS A 165 -22.00 4.86 -9.45
N TYR A 166 -21.64 5.89 -10.21
CA TYR A 166 -20.27 6.16 -10.64
C TYR A 166 -19.73 7.43 -9.94
N PRO A 167 -18.40 7.55 -9.75
CA PRO A 167 -17.80 8.80 -9.34
C PRO A 167 -18.16 9.93 -10.31
N PHE A 168 -18.41 11.13 -9.80
CA PHE A 168 -18.99 12.24 -10.56
C PHE A 168 -18.30 12.51 -11.91
N LEU A 169 -16.96 12.60 -11.91
CA LEU A 169 -16.19 12.88 -13.12
C LEU A 169 -16.25 11.76 -14.17
N PHE A 170 -16.72 10.57 -13.81
CA PHE A 170 -16.91 9.42 -14.70
C PHE A 170 -18.41 9.18 -15.03
N ALA A 171 -19.29 9.88 -14.34
CA ALA A 171 -20.74 9.81 -14.54
C ALA A 171 -21.28 10.82 -15.55
N VAL A 172 -20.45 11.79 -15.97
CA VAL A 172 -20.83 12.89 -16.87
C VAL A 172 -20.10 12.82 -18.20
N GLU A 173 -20.77 13.28 -19.27
CA GLU A 173 -20.19 13.37 -20.61
C GLU A 173 -19.25 14.59 -20.70
N MET A 174 -17.94 14.34 -20.73
CA MET A 174 -16.91 15.40 -20.73
C MET A 174 -16.89 16.25 -22.01
N ASP A 175 -17.43 15.74 -23.12
CA ASP A 175 -17.54 16.50 -24.39
C ASP A 175 -18.64 17.54 -24.37
N SER A 176 -19.56 17.46 -23.41
CA SER A 176 -20.56 18.49 -23.19
C SER A 176 -19.91 19.83 -22.83
N PRO A 177 -20.35 20.97 -23.42
CA PRO A 177 -19.84 22.30 -23.09
C PRO A 177 -19.85 22.60 -21.59
N MET A 178 -20.80 22.03 -20.86
CA MET A 178 -20.94 22.19 -19.41
C MET A 178 -19.80 21.55 -18.59
N PHE A 179 -19.27 20.42 -19.04
CA PHE A 179 -18.31 19.60 -18.29
C PHE A 179 -16.91 19.61 -18.89
N LYS A 180 -16.72 20.18 -20.07
CA LYS A 180 -15.45 20.21 -20.81
C LYS A 180 -14.28 20.72 -19.95
N GLU A 181 -14.49 21.72 -19.12
CA GLU A 181 -13.46 22.25 -18.23
C GLU A 181 -13.03 21.26 -17.13
N LEU A 182 -13.85 20.23 -16.85
CA LEU A 182 -13.57 19.19 -15.87
C LEU A 182 -12.67 18.07 -16.41
N THR A 183 -12.45 17.98 -17.72
CA THR A 183 -11.64 16.91 -18.38
C THR A 183 -10.24 16.80 -17.77
N LYS A 184 -9.59 17.93 -17.48
CA LYS A 184 -8.26 17.95 -16.86
C LYS A 184 -8.26 17.38 -15.43
N TYR A 185 -9.35 17.56 -14.69
CA TYR A 185 -9.47 17.05 -13.33
C TYR A 185 -9.81 15.55 -13.29
N LYS A 186 -10.58 15.08 -14.28
CA LYS A 186 -10.78 13.65 -14.52
C LYS A 186 -9.45 12.99 -14.81
N LYS A 187 -8.66 13.56 -15.73
CA LYS A 187 -7.31 13.08 -16.03
C LYS A 187 -6.42 13.06 -14.78
N ALA A 188 -6.47 14.10 -13.93
CA ALA A 188 -5.71 14.14 -12.70
C ALA A 188 -6.04 12.97 -11.72
N LEU A 189 -7.32 12.54 -11.65
CA LEU A 189 -7.71 11.35 -10.88
C LEU A 189 -7.22 10.05 -11.54
N GLU A 190 -7.31 9.93 -12.86
CA GLU A 190 -6.81 8.77 -13.62
C GLU A 190 -5.29 8.63 -13.47
N ASP A 191 -4.55 9.73 -13.57
CA ASP A 191 -3.09 9.77 -13.36
C ASP A 191 -2.73 9.39 -11.92
N PHE A 192 -3.47 9.90 -10.93
CA PHE A 192 -3.30 9.50 -9.54
C PHE A 192 -3.58 8.00 -9.35
N SER A 193 -4.67 7.46 -9.93
CA SER A 193 -4.95 6.03 -9.90
C SER A 193 -3.80 5.21 -10.49
N SER A 194 -3.28 5.61 -11.64
CA SER A 194 -2.17 4.93 -12.33
C SER A 194 -0.85 5.00 -11.56
N SER A 195 -0.69 6.06 -10.74
CA SER A 195 0.48 6.22 -9.87
C SER A 195 0.48 5.29 -8.65
N LEU A 196 -0.63 4.61 -8.34
CA LEU A 196 -0.71 3.67 -7.22
C LEU A 196 -0.40 2.24 -7.66
N ILE A 197 0.58 1.62 -7.03
CA ILE A 197 0.88 0.18 -7.15
C ILE A 197 0.57 -0.46 -5.80
N VAL A 198 -0.39 -1.40 -5.75
CA VAL A 198 -0.78 -2.06 -4.50
C VAL A 198 -0.54 -3.56 -4.62
N VAL A 199 0.37 -4.08 -3.80
CA VAL A 199 0.76 -5.49 -3.77
C VAL A 199 0.63 -6.07 -2.36
N ASN A 200 0.36 -7.37 -2.28
CA ASN A 200 0.38 -8.13 -1.03
C ASN A 200 1.48 -9.19 -1.12
N MET A 201 2.43 -9.16 -0.20
CA MET A 201 3.59 -10.05 -0.22
C MET A 201 3.25 -11.50 0.14
N PHE A 202 2.08 -11.76 0.73
CA PHE A 202 1.62 -13.13 0.95
C PHE A 202 1.37 -13.86 -0.39
N ASN A 203 0.78 -13.14 -1.36
CA ASN A 203 0.47 -13.68 -2.69
C ASN A 203 0.81 -12.62 -3.76
N ILE A 204 2.10 -12.36 -3.96
CA ILE A 204 2.56 -11.39 -4.96
C ILE A 204 2.60 -12.03 -6.35
N PRO A 205 1.95 -11.42 -7.35
CA PRO A 205 1.97 -11.94 -8.72
C PRO A 205 3.36 -11.83 -9.36
N ILE A 206 3.86 -12.92 -9.96
CA ILE A 206 5.14 -12.99 -10.68
C ILE A 206 5.00 -12.51 -12.14
N GLU A 207 3.79 -12.45 -12.67
CA GLU A 207 3.50 -12.17 -14.08
C GLU A 207 4.13 -10.86 -14.55
N LYS A 208 4.12 -9.84 -13.70
CA LYS A 208 4.75 -8.55 -14.02
C LYS A 208 6.26 -8.65 -14.21
N THR A 209 6.92 -9.50 -13.45
CA THR A 209 8.36 -9.76 -13.61
C THR A 209 8.62 -10.52 -14.91
N ILE A 210 7.79 -11.51 -15.22
CA ILE A 210 7.85 -12.27 -16.47
C ILE A 210 7.69 -11.34 -17.68
N GLU A 211 6.64 -10.50 -17.70
CA GLU A 211 6.41 -9.51 -18.74
C GLU A 211 7.60 -8.56 -18.90
N SER A 212 8.18 -8.13 -17.77
CA SER A 212 9.35 -7.25 -17.77
C SER A 212 10.59 -7.92 -18.37
N LEU A 213 10.81 -9.19 -18.07
CA LEU A 213 11.94 -9.96 -18.60
C LEU A 213 11.77 -10.34 -20.07
N LYS A 214 10.52 -10.50 -20.54
CA LYS A 214 10.19 -10.66 -21.97
C LYS A 214 10.28 -9.36 -22.76
N GLY A 215 10.05 -8.23 -22.11
CA GLY A 215 10.03 -6.89 -22.73
C GLY A 215 11.38 -6.47 -23.34
N SER A 216 11.44 -5.26 -23.87
CA SER A 216 12.64 -4.68 -24.50
C SER A 216 13.45 -3.77 -23.59
N ASP A 217 13.01 -3.50 -22.36
CA ASP A 217 13.72 -2.63 -21.39
C ASP A 217 14.88 -3.38 -20.72
N GLU A 218 16.07 -3.28 -21.31
CA GLU A 218 17.28 -3.93 -20.79
C GLU A 218 17.69 -3.41 -19.41
N ASN A 219 17.45 -2.14 -19.08
CA ASN A 219 17.72 -1.61 -17.75
C ASN A 219 16.85 -2.28 -16.69
N LYS A 220 15.58 -2.52 -17.03
CA LYS A 220 14.65 -3.23 -16.14
C LYS A 220 15.07 -4.68 -15.93
N LYS A 221 15.46 -5.38 -16.98
CA LYS A 221 15.97 -6.75 -16.89
C LYS A 221 17.22 -6.85 -16.03
N GLN A 222 18.18 -5.93 -16.25
CA GLN A 222 19.40 -5.86 -15.45
C GLN A 222 19.10 -5.55 -13.99
N PHE A 223 18.18 -4.62 -13.70
CA PHE A 223 17.76 -4.33 -12.33
C PHE A 223 17.17 -5.56 -11.66
N ILE A 224 16.20 -6.25 -12.30
CA ILE A 224 15.58 -7.46 -11.76
C ILE A 224 16.62 -8.52 -11.44
N SER A 225 17.49 -8.86 -12.39
CA SER A 225 18.53 -9.85 -12.21
C SER A 225 19.51 -9.47 -11.07
N SER A 226 19.92 -8.20 -11.01
CA SER A 226 20.80 -7.70 -9.95
C SER A 226 20.10 -7.69 -8.59
N PHE A 227 18.83 -7.35 -8.53
CA PHE A 227 18.06 -7.32 -7.29
C PHE A 227 17.93 -8.72 -6.68
N VAL A 228 17.58 -9.72 -7.50
CA VAL A 228 17.49 -11.14 -7.08
C VAL A 228 18.86 -11.65 -6.61
N LYS A 229 19.92 -11.40 -7.39
CA LYS A 229 21.30 -11.79 -7.04
C LYS A 229 21.77 -11.17 -5.71
N ASN A 230 21.43 -9.90 -5.44
CA ASN A 230 21.85 -9.23 -4.21
C ASN A 230 21.02 -9.65 -2.99
N ALA A 231 19.83 -10.23 -3.21
CA ALA A 231 18.98 -10.71 -2.12
C ALA A 231 19.39 -12.12 -1.63
N ASP A 232 20.06 -12.92 -2.46
CA ASP A 232 20.52 -14.27 -2.11
C ASP A 232 21.95 -14.48 -2.63
N ILE A 233 22.90 -14.71 -1.72
CA ILE A 233 24.33 -14.86 -2.03
C ILE A 233 24.63 -16.09 -2.89
N SER A 234 23.75 -17.08 -2.92
CA SER A 234 23.91 -18.30 -3.72
C SER A 234 23.54 -18.09 -5.19
N ILE A 235 22.79 -17.03 -5.49
CA ILE A 235 22.29 -16.73 -6.83
C ILE A 235 23.31 -15.89 -7.61
N GLN A 236 23.70 -16.37 -8.77
CA GLN A 236 24.62 -15.67 -9.67
C GLN A 236 23.93 -15.02 -10.86
N GLY A 237 22.68 -15.37 -11.14
CA GLY A 237 21.89 -14.79 -12.22
C GLY A 237 20.42 -15.22 -12.14
N PHE A 238 19.57 -14.39 -12.70
CA PHE A 238 18.13 -14.65 -12.83
C PHE A 238 17.68 -14.12 -14.19
N ARG A 239 17.00 -14.96 -14.99
CA ARG A 239 16.58 -14.60 -16.34
C ARG A 239 15.36 -15.37 -16.82
N TYR A 240 14.76 -14.88 -17.88
CA TYR A 240 13.72 -15.56 -18.64
C TYR A 240 14.34 -16.20 -19.88
N ASN A 241 14.04 -17.48 -20.14
CA ASN A 241 14.46 -18.22 -21.31
C ASN A 241 13.25 -18.72 -22.10
N GLU A 242 13.28 -18.64 -23.42
CA GLU A 242 12.27 -19.27 -24.26
C GLU A 242 12.41 -20.81 -24.31
N VAL A 243 11.29 -21.52 -24.51
CA VAL A 243 11.08 -22.99 -24.36
C VAL A 243 12.10 -23.89 -25.07
N SER A 244 12.78 -23.41 -26.11
CA SER A 244 13.69 -24.23 -26.93
C SER A 244 14.90 -24.81 -26.17
N VAL A 245 15.17 -24.33 -24.95
CA VAL A 245 16.31 -24.76 -24.13
C VAL A 245 15.94 -25.91 -23.19
N LEU A 246 14.68 -25.98 -22.72
CA LEU A 246 14.21 -27.01 -21.77
C LEU A 246 14.20 -28.44 -22.35
N LEU A 247 14.02 -28.58 -23.64
CA LEU A 247 13.91 -29.88 -24.32
C LEU A 247 15.28 -30.53 -24.64
N LYS A 248 16.38 -29.85 -24.39
CA LYS A 248 17.74 -30.37 -24.69
C LYS A 248 18.48 -31.04 -23.54
N ASN A 249 18.02 -30.84 -22.30
CA ASN A 249 18.63 -31.46 -21.13
C ASN A 249 17.71 -32.54 -20.52
N ASN A 250 17.91 -33.79 -20.87
CA ASN A 250 17.04 -34.94 -20.67
C ASN A 250 16.88 -35.44 -19.23
N ASP A 251 17.12 -34.70 -18.17
CA ASP A 251 17.13 -35.23 -16.80
C ASP A 251 15.91 -34.85 -15.91
N ALA A 252 14.88 -34.20 -16.46
CA ALA A 252 13.63 -33.98 -15.73
C ALA A 252 12.44 -34.35 -16.63
N GLU A 253 11.84 -35.52 -16.41
CA GLU A 253 10.55 -35.92 -17.01
C GLU A 253 9.41 -35.04 -16.51
N ILE A 254 9.33 -33.82 -17.01
CA ILE A 254 8.11 -33.04 -16.96
C ILE A 254 7.34 -33.38 -18.23
N SER A 255 6.20 -34.08 -18.13
CA SER A 255 5.44 -34.51 -19.29
C SER A 255 5.01 -33.28 -20.11
N GLU A 256 5.22 -33.33 -21.44
CA GLU A 256 4.77 -32.28 -22.40
C GLU A 256 3.27 -31.93 -22.24
N LYS A 257 2.46 -32.83 -21.69
CA LYS A 257 1.04 -32.65 -21.46
C LYS A 257 0.76 -31.67 -20.32
N THR A 258 1.59 -31.67 -19.25
CA THR A 258 1.49 -30.73 -18.12
C THR A 258 1.92 -29.32 -18.52
N LEU A 259 2.81 -29.19 -19.51
CA LEU A 259 3.32 -27.92 -20.03
C LEU A 259 2.35 -27.24 -21.01
N ARG A 260 1.47 -27.98 -21.70
CA ARG A 260 0.58 -27.42 -22.74
C ARG A 260 -0.74 -26.83 -22.21
N ASP A 261 -1.17 -27.18 -21.02
CA ASP A 261 -2.54 -26.89 -20.54
C ASP A 261 -2.64 -25.74 -19.55
N SER A 262 -1.55 -25.01 -19.21
CA SER A 262 -1.62 -24.00 -18.17
C SER A 262 -1.21 -22.59 -18.64
N LYS A 263 -1.97 -21.58 -18.18
CA LYS A 263 -1.57 -20.18 -18.18
C LYS A 263 -0.28 -19.95 -17.38
N ASP A 264 0.17 -20.95 -16.62
CA ASP A 264 1.35 -20.94 -15.75
C ASP A 264 2.63 -21.36 -16.49
N MET A 265 2.60 -21.62 -17.80
CA MET A 265 3.78 -22.06 -18.57
C MET A 265 4.94 -21.09 -18.46
N ASP A 266 4.67 -19.80 -18.46
CA ASP A 266 5.71 -18.77 -18.41
C ASP A 266 6.53 -18.79 -17.12
N MET A 267 5.99 -19.29 -16.00
CA MET A 267 6.73 -19.38 -14.74
C MET A 267 7.85 -20.46 -14.82
N PHE A 268 7.69 -21.50 -15.64
CA PHE A 268 8.72 -22.51 -15.86
C PHE A 268 9.87 -22.01 -16.74
N HIS A 269 9.72 -20.84 -17.35
CA HIS A 269 10.76 -20.20 -18.16
C HIS A 269 11.63 -19.22 -17.38
N LEU A 270 11.36 -19.05 -16.07
CA LEU A 270 12.24 -18.32 -15.16
C LEU A 270 13.35 -19.26 -14.69
N PHE A 271 14.59 -18.84 -14.87
CA PHE A 271 15.76 -19.60 -14.51
C PHE A 271 16.65 -18.84 -13.52
N THR A 272 17.06 -19.56 -12.49
CA THR A 272 18.04 -19.09 -11.51
C THR A 272 19.36 -19.83 -11.72
N LYS A 273 20.45 -19.09 -11.71
CA LYS A 273 21.81 -19.62 -11.86
C LYS A 273 22.49 -19.76 -10.51
N TYR A 274 22.88 -20.98 -10.16
CA TYR A 274 23.64 -21.35 -8.99
C TYR A 274 25.00 -21.92 -9.43
N GLY A 275 26.09 -21.16 -9.28
CA GLY A 275 27.38 -21.57 -9.83
C GLY A 275 27.33 -21.74 -11.34
N ASP A 276 27.63 -22.94 -11.83
CA ASP A 276 27.58 -23.29 -13.25
C ASP A 276 26.24 -23.94 -13.68
N ILE A 277 25.31 -24.12 -12.74
CA ILE A 277 24.03 -24.79 -12.98
C ILE A 277 22.92 -23.78 -13.09
N GLU A 278 22.07 -23.89 -14.12
CA GLU A 278 20.82 -23.16 -14.28
C GLU A 278 19.63 -24.10 -14.06
N VAL A 279 18.72 -23.68 -13.21
CA VAL A 279 17.52 -24.45 -12.84
C VAL A 279 16.26 -23.61 -12.95
N PRO A 280 15.10 -24.21 -13.26
CA PRO A 280 13.82 -23.48 -13.20
C PRO A 280 13.56 -22.99 -11.78
N SER A 281 13.39 -21.66 -11.62
CA SER A 281 13.17 -20.98 -10.35
C SER A 281 11.94 -21.54 -9.60
N ILE A 282 10.84 -21.79 -10.32
CA ILE A 282 9.59 -22.32 -9.75
C ILE A 282 9.77 -23.65 -8.99
N LEU A 283 10.75 -24.48 -9.40
CA LEU A 283 10.98 -25.80 -8.83
C LEU A 283 12.03 -25.79 -7.72
N PHE A 284 13.04 -24.93 -7.82
CA PHE A 284 14.24 -25.01 -6.97
C PHE A 284 14.38 -23.88 -5.97
N ASP A 285 13.82 -22.69 -6.27
CA ASP A 285 14.01 -21.54 -5.40
C ASP A 285 13.09 -21.57 -4.16
N SER A 286 13.59 -21.02 -3.08
CA SER A 286 12.84 -20.91 -1.83
C SER A 286 11.62 -19.97 -2.00
N THR A 287 10.63 -20.10 -1.13
CA THR A 287 9.47 -19.19 -1.11
C THR A 287 9.90 -17.72 -0.96
N GLY A 288 10.94 -17.46 -0.15
CA GLY A 288 11.47 -16.10 0.03
C GLY A 288 12.11 -15.58 -1.24
N THR A 289 12.93 -16.40 -1.91
CA THR A 289 13.56 -16.06 -3.19
C THR A 289 12.52 -15.75 -4.27
N LYS A 290 11.47 -16.57 -4.41
CA LYS A 290 10.36 -16.33 -5.34
C LYS A 290 9.63 -15.00 -5.08
N LYS A 291 9.49 -14.60 -3.82
CA LYS A 291 8.93 -13.30 -3.48
C LYS A 291 9.84 -12.14 -3.88
N VAL A 292 11.16 -12.30 -3.73
CA VAL A 292 12.15 -11.33 -4.21
C VAL A 292 12.06 -11.19 -5.74
N GLU A 293 12.00 -12.30 -6.46
CA GLU A 293 11.82 -12.33 -7.91
C GLU A 293 10.55 -11.56 -8.35
N ALA A 294 9.44 -11.84 -7.66
CA ALA A 294 8.16 -11.23 -7.99
C ALA A 294 8.12 -9.73 -7.67
N VAL A 295 8.72 -9.27 -6.56
CA VAL A 295 8.64 -7.85 -6.15
C VAL A 295 9.57 -6.93 -6.94
N ALA A 296 10.64 -7.45 -7.53
CA ALA A 296 11.69 -6.67 -8.19
C ALA A 296 11.13 -5.72 -9.27
N ALA A 297 10.24 -6.23 -10.14
CA ALA A 297 9.63 -5.42 -11.21
C ALA A 297 8.75 -4.29 -10.67
N TYR A 298 8.02 -4.52 -9.57
CA TYR A 298 7.17 -3.49 -8.94
C TYR A 298 8.02 -2.37 -8.32
N ILE A 299 9.16 -2.71 -7.69
CA ILE A 299 10.09 -1.72 -7.14
C ILE A 299 10.70 -0.87 -8.25
N TYR A 300 11.14 -1.51 -9.35
CA TYR A 300 11.68 -0.80 -10.50
C TYR A 300 10.68 0.22 -11.05
N ASP A 301 9.44 -0.22 -11.33
CA ASP A 301 8.41 0.66 -11.88
C ASP A 301 8.06 1.80 -10.92
N ALA A 302 7.98 1.51 -9.61
CA ALA A 302 7.71 2.54 -8.62
C ALA A 302 8.77 3.64 -8.64
N ILE A 303 10.06 3.26 -8.70
CA ILE A 303 11.17 4.23 -8.68
C ILE A 303 11.27 4.97 -10.02
N LYS A 304 11.24 4.23 -11.14
CA LYS A 304 11.42 4.84 -12.47
C LYS A 304 10.28 5.76 -12.87
N GLU A 305 9.04 5.38 -12.53
CA GLU A 305 7.84 6.12 -12.90
C GLU A 305 7.31 7.01 -11.75
N LYS A 306 8.11 7.21 -10.69
CA LYS A 306 7.78 8.06 -9.53
C LYS A 306 6.42 7.71 -8.88
N LYS A 307 6.10 6.41 -8.80
CA LYS A 307 4.83 5.90 -8.28
C LYS A 307 4.87 5.68 -6.77
N THR A 308 3.69 5.59 -6.17
CA THR A 308 3.49 5.18 -4.77
C THR A 308 3.28 3.67 -4.72
N LEU A 309 4.27 2.94 -4.20
CA LEU A 309 4.20 1.51 -3.95
C LEU A 309 3.63 1.24 -2.57
N ILE A 310 2.53 0.50 -2.51
CA ILE A 310 1.85 0.10 -1.28
C ILE A 310 2.02 -1.40 -1.13
N MET A 311 2.76 -1.83 -0.09
CA MET A 311 3.11 -3.23 0.14
C MET A 311 2.48 -3.72 1.44
N ASP A 312 1.57 -4.67 1.32
CA ASP A 312 1.01 -5.36 2.48
C ASP A 312 1.91 -6.53 2.89
N GLU A 313 2.21 -6.63 4.20
CA GLU A 313 3.08 -7.66 4.78
C GLU A 313 4.47 -7.71 4.10
N MET A 314 5.15 -6.56 3.97
CA MET A 314 6.42 -6.44 3.26
C MET A 314 7.50 -7.40 3.78
N ASP A 315 7.47 -7.72 5.07
CA ASP A 315 8.39 -8.62 5.75
C ASP A 315 8.03 -10.12 5.63
N ASN A 316 6.91 -10.45 4.97
CA ASN A 316 6.45 -11.84 4.85
C ASN A 316 7.40 -12.69 3.99
N GLY A 317 8.16 -13.55 4.68
CA GLY A 317 9.12 -14.47 4.03
C GLY A 317 10.38 -13.81 3.49
N LEU A 318 10.62 -12.53 3.78
CA LEU A 318 11.87 -11.84 3.44
C LEU A 318 12.76 -11.71 4.66
N HIS A 319 14.08 -11.90 4.45
CA HIS A 319 15.05 -11.56 5.48
C HIS A 319 15.07 -10.06 5.74
N TYR A 320 15.21 -9.64 7.01
CA TYR A 320 15.11 -8.22 7.40
C TYR A 320 16.09 -7.30 6.65
N LEU A 321 17.25 -7.81 6.22
CA LEU A 321 18.22 -7.03 5.42
C LEU A 321 17.65 -6.67 4.03
N ILE A 322 16.81 -7.52 3.45
CA ILE A 322 16.14 -7.24 2.17
C ILE A 322 15.10 -6.13 2.38
N THR A 323 14.24 -6.26 3.40
CA THR A 323 13.25 -5.23 3.72
C THR A 323 13.91 -3.91 4.07
N LYS A 324 15.00 -3.93 4.85
CA LYS A 324 15.83 -2.75 5.14
C LYS A 324 16.40 -2.12 3.88
N SER A 325 16.91 -2.92 2.94
CA SER A 325 17.45 -2.45 1.66
C SER A 325 16.39 -1.78 0.82
N ILE A 326 15.19 -2.36 0.73
CA ILE A 326 14.05 -1.75 0.02
C ILE A 326 13.73 -0.38 0.62
N VAL A 327 13.54 -0.28 1.94
CA VAL A 327 13.25 1.00 2.62
C VAL A 327 14.37 2.01 2.41
N SER A 328 15.64 1.58 2.50
CA SER A 328 16.80 2.44 2.25
C SER A 328 16.85 2.98 0.83
N THR A 329 16.45 2.17 -0.16
CA THR A 329 16.39 2.57 -1.57
C THR A 329 15.37 3.68 -1.77
N PHE A 330 14.16 3.54 -1.20
CA PHE A 330 13.17 4.62 -1.27
C PHE A 330 13.58 5.87 -0.51
N ASN A 331 14.24 5.73 0.65
CA ASN A 331 14.71 6.88 1.45
C ASN A 331 16.02 7.53 0.90
N ASN A 332 16.59 6.97 -0.17
CA ASN A 332 17.82 7.50 -0.76
C ASN A 332 17.61 8.87 -1.42
N LEU A 333 18.67 9.70 -1.43
CA LEU A 333 18.65 11.01 -2.10
C LEU A 333 18.42 10.92 -3.61
N LEU A 334 18.86 9.84 -4.24
CA LEU A 334 18.65 9.59 -5.68
C LEU A 334 17.20 9.26 -6.04
N ASN A 335 16.38 8.91 -5.07
CA ASN A 335 14.94 8.77 -5.29
C ASN A 335 14.29 10.15 -5.31
N ASP A 336 13.75 10.55 -6.45
CA ASP A 336 13.27 11.91 -6.76
C ASP A 336 11.75 12.01 -6.95
N GLY A 337 10.97 11.00 -6.53
CA GLY A 337 9.50 11.07 -6.65
C GLY A 337 8.73 9.83 -6.18
N ALA A 338 9.39 8.66 -6.09
CA ALA A 338 8.69 7.44 -5.67
C ALA A 338 8.40 7.40 -4.17
N GLN A 339 7.25 6.89 -3.79
CA GLN A 339 6.85 6.71 -2.39
C GLN A 339 6.66 5.22 -2.07
N LEU A 340 6.94 4.84 -0.81
CA LEU A 340 6.67 3.51 -0.28
C LEU A 340 5.79 3.62 0.97
N LEU A 341 4.62 2.98 0.95
CA LEU A 341 3.83 2.69 2.14
C LEU A 341 3.85 1.19 2.35
N PHE A 342 4.20 0.74 3.53
CA PHE A 342 4.22 -0.70 3.80
C PHE A 342 3.66 -1.05 5.16
N THR A 343 3.06 -2.23 5.25
CA THR A 343 2.72 -2.85 6.51
C THR A 343 3.76 -3.91 6.86
N ALA A 344 4.10 -4.04 8.14
CA ALA A 344 5.04 -5.03 8.64
C ALA A 344 4.68 -5.51 10.06
N HIS A 345 5.21 -6.67 10.40
CA HIS A 345 5.18 -7.24 11.75
C HIS A 345 6.55 -7.19 12.42
N ASP A 346 7.61 -7.28 11.62
CA ASP A 346 9.00 -7.27 12.12
C ASP A 346 9.39 -5.86 12.58
N LEU A 347 9.74 -5.77 13.86
CA LEU A 347 10.12 -4.53 14.51
C LEU A 347 11.59 -4.17 14.33
N MET A 348 12.38 -5.02 13.68
CA MET A 348 13.81 -4.76 13.49
C MET A 348 14.07 -3.46 12.72
N LEU A 349 13.18 -3.11 11.78
CA LEU A 349 13.29 -1.85 11.05
C LEU A 349 13.12 -0.63 11.97
N ILE A 350 12.23 -0.70 12.98
CA ILE A 350 12.04 0.36 13.98
C ILE A 350 13.30 0.53 14.84
N GLY A 351 14.00 -0.57 15.14
CA GLY A 351 15.27 -0.56 15.88
C GLY A 351 16.44 0.07 15.12
N CYS A 352 16.34 0.20 13.80
CA CYS A 352 17.38 0.80 12.95
C CYS A 352 17.35 2.34 13.07
N LYS A 353 18.15 2.92 13.96
CA LYS A 353 18.17 4.37 14.29
C LYS A 353 18.29 5.31 13.09
N MET A 354 18.94 4.90 12.00
CA MET A 354 19.22 5.73 10.82
C MET A 354 18.36 5.36 9.60
N LEU A 355 17.27 4.63 9.78
CA LEU A 355 16.44 4.15 8.67
C LEU A 355 15.14 4.94 8.52
N LEU A 356 14.39 5.11 9.59
CA LEU A 356 13.09 5.77 9.61
C LEU A 356 13.07 6.96 10.57
N ARG A 357 12.37 8.02 10.16
CA ARG A 357 12.01 9.17 10.99
C ARG A 357 10.78 8.78 11.83
N LYS A 358 10.54 9.47 12.94
CA LYS A 358 9.34 9.25 13.75
C LYS A 358 8.04 9.48 12.97
N ASP A 359 8.03 10.51 12.13
CA ASP A 359 6.87 10.87 11.31
C ASP A 359 6.61 9.89 10.16
N GLN A 360 7.52 8.93 9.94
CA GLN A 360 7.34 7.81 9.00
C GLN A 360 6.74 6.56 9.67
N ILE A 361 6.48 6.56 10.97
CA ILE A 361 6.04 5.36 11.72
C ILE A 361 4.64 5.59 12.26
N CYS A 362 3.72 4.71 11.85
CA CYS A 362 2.35 4.65 12.37
C CYS A 362 2.04 3.25 12.91
N PHE A 363 1.17 3.18 13.90
CA PHE A 363 0.65 1.94 14.48
C PHE A 363 -0.85 1.84 14.26
N ILE A 364 -1.34 0.63 14.04
CA ILE A 364 -2.77 0.35 14.11
C ILE A 364 -3.06 -0.20 15.50
N ARG A 365 -3.72 0.61 16.31
CA ARG A 365 -4.21 0.22 17.62
C ARG A 365 -5.57 -0.43 17.47
N ARG A 366 -5.77 -1.56 18.11
CA ARG A 366 -7.08 -2.21 18.17
C ARG A 366 -7.52 -2.35 19.62
N ASP A 367 -8.70 -1.83 19.93
CA ASP A 367 -9.37 -2.06 21.21
C ASP A 367 -10.59 -2.96 20.97
N MET A 368 -10.47 -4.24 21.37
CA MET A 368 -11.45 -5.31 21.14
C MET A 368 -11.98 -5.35 19.70
N VAL A 369 -12.86 -4.43 19.34
CA VAL A 369 -13.59 -4.42 18.06
C VAL A 369 -13.20 -3.27 17.12
N GLU A 370 -12.68 -2.17 17.66
CA GLU A 370 -12.41 -0.97 16.89
C GLU A 370 -10.91 -0.78 16.64
N ALA A 371 -10.54 -0.46 15.41
CA ALA A 371 -9.18 -0.10 15.05
C ALA A 371 -9.05 1.41 14.90
N SER A 372 -7.87 1.94 15.20
CA SER A 372 -7.52 3.33 14.98
C SER A 372 -6.06 3.46 14.55
N VAL A 373 -5.78 4.50 13.75
CA VAL A 373 -4.43 4.87 13.33
C VAL A 373 -3.80 5.77 14.38
N TYR A 374 -2.57 5.46 14.77
CA TYR A 374 -1.75 6.26 15.66
C TYR A 374 -0.37 6.47 15.05
N CYS A 375 -0.05 7.68 14.62
CA CYS A 375 1.27 8.02 14.08
C CYS A 375 2.16 8.65 15.15
N LEU A 376 3.44 8.26 15.20
CA LEU A 376 4.37 8.75 16.22
C LEU A 376 4.61 10.27 16.15
N LYS A 377 4.35 10.91 15.02
CA LYS A 377 4.40 12.38 14.90
C LYS A 377 3.37 13.08 15.78
N ASP A 378 2.23 12.43 16.04
CA ASP A 378 1.10 12.98 16.80
C ASP A 378 1.27 12.71 18.32
N ALA A 379 2.33 11.96 18.68
CA ALA A 379 2.62 11.65 20.07
C ALA A 379 3.14 12.87 20.83
N ILE A 380 2.39 13.34 21.81
CA ILE A 380 2.76 14.46 22.67
C ILE A 380 3.71 13.97 23.76
N VAL A 381 4.89 14.59 23.86
CA VAL A 381 5.93 14.19 24.86
C VAL A 381 5.43 14.31 26.30
N SER A 382 4.60 15.33 26.61
CA SER A 382 3.98 15.52 27.93
C SER A 382 2.99 14.41 28.32
N GLU A 383 2.45 13.68 27.33
CA GLU A 383 1.52 12.56 27.49
C GLU A 383 2.21 11.19 27.36
N GLY A 384 3.54 11.15 27.58
CA GLY A 384 4.31 9.92 27.48
C GLY A 384 4.78 9.58 26.08
N GLY A 385 4.66 10.47 25.10
CA GLY A 385 5.19 10.30 23.74
C GLY A 385 6.72 10.06 23.74
N PRO A 386 7.28 9.34 22.72
CA PRO A 386 8.69 9.02 22.69
C PRO A 386 9.54 10.29 22.51
N ARG A 387 10.54 10.51 23.38
CA ARG A 387 11.58 11.53 23.19
C ARG A 387 12.44 11.20 21.97
N SER A 388 13.04 12.22 21.36
CA SER A 388 14.01 11.96 20.29
C SER A 388 15.17 11.10 20.84
N GLY A 389 15.47 9.96 20.23
CA GLY A 389 16.49 9.02 20.69
C GLY A 389 16.03 7.98 21.73
N GLY A 390 14.76 7.97 22.13
CA GLY A 390 14.18 6.88 22.93
C GLY A 390 14.22 5.55 22.18
N ASP A 391 14.39 4.44 22.91
CA ASP A 391 14.33 3.10 22.35
C ASP A 391 12.87 2.75 22.00
N LEU A 392 12.50 2.97 20.74
CA LEU A 392 11.14 2.70 20.25
C LEU A 392 10.79 1.20 20.34
N LEU A 393 11.77 0.32 20.12
CA LEU A 393 11.57 -1.13 20.21
C LEU A 393 11.27 -1.55 21.65
N LYS A 394 12.01 -1.02 22.63
CA LYS A 394 11.76 -1.30 24.04
C LYS A 394 10.36 -0.84 24.46
N ARG A 395 9.93 0.33 24.01
CA ARG A 395 8.60 0.87 24.31
C ARG A 395 7.48 0.09 23.61
N TYR A 396 7.70 -0.35 22.39
CA TYR A 396 6.76 -1.24 21.71
C TYR A 396 6.58 -2.53 22.50
N ASN A 397 7.68 -3.17 22.91
CA ASN A 397 7.63 -4.40 23.71
C ASN A 397 7.00 -4.21 25.10
N ALA A 398 6.99 -2.97 25.61
CA ALA A 398 6.27 -2.61 26.83
C ALA A 398 4.76 -2.36 26.60
N GLY A 399 4.29 -2.40 25.35
CA GLY A 399 2.88 -2.17 25.01
C GLY A 399 2.46 -0.70 24.96
N ASP A 400 3.42 0.24 24.88
CA ASP A 400 3.12 1.68 24.89
C ASP A 400 2.36 2.15 23.64
N PHE A 401 2.47 1.41 22.52
CA PHE A 401 1.89 1.83 21.24
C PHE A 401 0.65 1.03 20.85
N GLU A 402 0.54 -0.22 21.30
CA GLU A 402 -0.63 -1.08 21.11
C GLU A 402 -0.70 -2.17 22.18
N LYS A 403 -1.86 -2.81 22.34
CA LYS A 403 -1.98 -4.01 23.18
C LYS A 403 -1.29 -5.18 22.48
N LEU A 404 -0.23 -5.69 23.08
CA LEU A 404 0.47 -6.84 22.55
C LEU A 404 -0.22 -8.14 22.96
N PRO A 405 -0.18 -9.20 22.12
CA PRO A 405 -0.61 -10.52 22.52
C PRO A 405 0.28 -11.04 23.67
N SER A 406 -0.32 -11.70 24.63
CA SER A 406 0.39 -12.41 25.70
C SER A 406 0.14 -13.92 25.54
N PRO A 407 0.82 -14.58 24.60
CA PRO A 407 0.62 -16.00 24.37
C PRO A 407 1.20 -16.80 25.55
N ASP A 408 0.33 -17.40 26.34
CA ASP A 408 0.71 -18.37 27.35
C ASP A 408 -0.02 -19.70 27.08
N PHE A 409 0.71 -20.65 26.54
CA PHE A 409 0.19 -22.00 26.23
C PHE A 409 0.48 -23.02 27.32
N MET A 410 1.09 -22.62 28.43
CA MET A 410 1.46 -23.56 29.53
C MET A 410 0.22 -24.15 30.20
N ASP A 411 -0.82 -23.35 30.45
CA ASP A 411 -2.07 -23.83 31.03
C ASP A 411 -2.77 -24.85 30.14
N ASP A 412 -2.76 -24.61 28.79
CA ASP A 412 -3.31 -25.58 27.82
C ASP A 412 -2.50 -26.88 27.80
N LEU A 413 -1.17 -26.80 27.91
CA LEU A 413 -0.31 -27.98 27.96
C LEU A 413 -0.58 -28.79 29.26
N ILE A 414 -0.76 -28.10 30.39
CA ILE A 414 -1.10 -28.74 31.68
C ILE A 414 -2.45 -29.45 31.56
N ARG A 415 -3.45 -28.82 30.97
CA ARG A 415 -4.77 -29.39 30.76
C ARG A 415 -4.70 -30.65 29.89
N ILE A 416 -4.03 -30.60 28.76
CA ILE A 416 -3.82 -31.74 27.83
C ILE A 416 -3.17 -32.92 28.55
N LYS A 417 -2.12 -32.67 29.36
CA LYS A 417 -1.46 -33.71 30.16
C LYS A 417 -2.33 -34.29 31.26
N SER A 418 -3.16 -33.47 31.91
CA SER A 418 -4.07 -33.94 32.94
C SER A 418 -5.20 -34.81 32.41
N GLU A 419 -5.69 -34.50 31.21
CA GLU A 419 -6.70 -35.31 30.48
C GLU A 419 -6.14 -36.68 30.07
N ARG A 420 -4.88 -36.75 29.61
CA ARG A 420 -4.19 -38.02 29.32
C ARG A 420 -4.10 -38.93 30.52
N LYS A 421 -3.66 -38.38 31.68
CA LYS A 421 -3.59 -39.17 32.95
C LYS A 421 -4.96 -39.69 33.39
N LYS A 422 -6.05 -38.94 33.19
CA LYS A 422 -7.42 -39.39 33.49
C LYS A 422 -7.88 -40.49 32.53
N HIS A 423 -7.47 -40.48 31.27
CA HIS A 423 -7.79 -41.56 30.32
C HIS A 423 -7.01 -42.84 30.62
N GLU A 424 -5.72 -42.73 30.92
CA GLU A 424 -4.89 -43.88 31.30
C GLU A 424 -5.39 -44.54 32.62
N ALA A 425 -5.82 -43.73 33.58
CA ALA A 425 -6.38 -44.23 34.85
C ALA A 425 -7.79 -44.88 34.73
N LYS A 426 -8.48 -44.67 33.61
CA LYS A 426 -9.78 -45.33 33.32
C LYS A 426 -9.66 -46.62 32.53
N GLN A 427 -8.46 -46.93 32.03
CA GLN A 427 -8.17 -48.15 31.25
C GLN A 427 -7.49 -49.24 32.08
N ILE A 428 -7.20 -48.98 33.36
CA ILE A 428 -6.77 -49.93 34.40
C ILE A 428 -7.95 -50.24 35.32
#